data_7b892a7fdcffda71d31c3e3b3c7df51d
#
_entry.id   7b892a7fdcffda71d31c3e3b3c7df51d
#
_cell.length_a   1.000
_cell.length_b   1.000
_cell.length_c   1.000
_cell.angle_alpha   90.00
_cell.angle_beta   90.00
_cell.angle_gamma   90.00
#
_symmetry.space_group_name_H-M   'P 1'
#
loop_
_entity.id
_entity.type
_entity.pdbx_description
1 polymer ?
#
loop_
_entity_poly.entity_id
_entity_poly.type
_entity_poly.pdbx_seq_one_letter_code
_entity_poly.pdbx_strand_id
1 'polypeptide(L)'
;MRKLVLLVAVSFGATAAHADNGFFYVGAGVVRDSLHNIAPNGFSLGNIDSTSGKALVGLRPVSSFAVEMEYLNLGSQVFRPNIEANGNISYHAFAAYALGFLPVPLPYLDVFGKAGLAHWSSSGGAVVFANPPSYSFSDSGTVFGWGVGTQVHVGSIGARLEYEGFRIPNTNGANVISLTAFLNLY
;
A
#
# COMPACT_ATOMS: atom_id res chain seq x y z
N MET A 1 -26.84 16.19 -8.03
CA MET A 1 -25.44 16.16 -8.51
C MET A 1 -25.15 14.77 -9.07
N ARG A 2 -25.00 14.66 -10.40
CA ARG A 2 -24.76 13.37 -11.08
C ARG A 2 -23.29 12.97 -10.90
N LYS A 3 -23.06 11.86 -10.22
CA LYS A 3 -21.71 11.26 -10.13
C LYS A 3 -21.37 10.68 -11.51
N LEU A 4 -20.40 11.30 -12.18
CA LEU A 4 -19.84 10.82 -13.43
C LEU A 4 -18.89 9.66 -13.07
N VAL A 5 -19.33 8.43 -13.30
CA VAL A 5 -18.47 7.25 -13.23
C VAL A 5 -17.75 7.16 -14.58
N LEU A 6 -16.48 7.53 -14.60
CA LEU A 6 -15.63 7.38 -15.78
C LEU A 6 -15.19 5.91 -15.87
N LEU A 7 -15.88 5.12 -16.66
CA LEU A 7 -15.49 3.75 -16.98
C LEU A 7 -14.45 3.82 -18.11
N VAL A 8 -13.16 3.72 -17.74
CA VAL A 8 -12.09 3.55 -18.74
C VAL A 8 -12.04 2.09 -19.15
N ALA A 9 -12.71 1.75 -20.24
CA ALA A 9 -12.56 0.46 -20.87
C ALA A 9 -11.25 0.46 -21.69
N VAL A 10 -10.20 -0.11 -21.14
CA VAL A 10 -8.95 -0.35 -21.87
C VAL A 10 -9.13 -1.66 -22.62
N SER A 11 -9.39 -1.57 -23.92
CA SER A 11 -9.40 -2.72 -24.84
C SER A 11 -7.95 -3.11 -25.15
N PHE A 12 -7.42 -4.09 -24.44
CA PHE A 12 -6.15 -4.72 -24.80
C PHE A 12 -6.36 -5.68 -25.96
N GLY A 13 -5.84 -5.34 -27.14
CA GLY A 13 -5.61 -6.30 -28.21
C GLY A 13 -4.56 -7.29 -27.71
N ALA A 14 -4.97 -8.52 -27.42
CA ALA A 14 -4.08 -9.58 -27.01
C ALA A 14 -3.21 -10.02 -28.19
N THR A 15 -2.05 -9.39 -28.36
CA THR A 15 -0.94 -10.08 -29.02
C THR A 15 -0.28 -10.93 -27.93
N ALA A 16 -0.43 -12.25 -28.05
CA ALA A 16 0.27 -13.21 -27.19
C ALA A 16 1.78 -13.09 -27.42
N ALA A 17 2.42 -12.14 -26.75
CA ALA A 17 3.84 -12.20 -26.52
C ALA A 17 4.05 -13.21 -25.38
N HIS A 18 4.83 -14.26 -25.65
CA HIS A 18 5.26 -15.20 -24.63
C HIS A 18 6.00 -14.43 -23.53
N ALA A 19 5.26 -14.07 -22.49
CA ALA A 19 5.87 -13.60 -21.27
C ALA A 19 6.18 -14.86 -20.45
N ASP A 20 7.45 -15.17 -20.27
CA ASP A 20 7.94 -16.21 -19.37
C ASP A 20 7.54 -15.94 -17.88
N ASN A 21 6.97 -14.79 -17.63
CA ASN A 21 6.43 -14.36 -16.34
C ASN A 21 4.91 -14.37 -16.43
N GLY A 22 4.24 -15.22 -15.68
CA GLY A 22 2.80 -15.43 -15.69
C GLY A 22 1.97 -14.15 -15.86
N PHE A 23 0.86 -14.24 -16.59
CA PHE A 23 -0.02 -13.11 -16.87
C PHE A 23 -0.66 -12.50 -15.62
N PHE A 24 -0.98 -13.37 -14.65
CA PHE A 24 -1.49 -12.96 -13.33
C PHE A 24 -0.49 -13.30 -12.23
N TYR A 25 -0.45 -12.50 -11.20
CA TYR A 25 0.26 -12.85 -9.98
C TYR A 25 -0.49 -12.39 -8.75
N VAL A 26 -0.30 -13.12 -7.66
CA VAL A 26 -0.83 -12.80 -6.34
C VAL A 26 0.31 -12.86 -5.33
N GLY A 27 0.27 -12.02 -4.32
CA GLY A 27 1.32 -12.01 -3.31
C GLY A 27 0.82 -11.58 -1.95
N ALA A 28 1.58 -11.97 -0.94
CA ALA A 28 1.38 -11.53 0.43
C ALA A 28 2.74 -11.30 1.10
N GLY A 29 2.79 -10.35 2.01
CA GLY A 29 4.03 -9.96 2.63
C GLY A 29 3.87 -9.20 3.93
N VAL A 30 5.01 -8.86 4.47
CA VAL A 30 5.13 -8.02 5.66
C VAL A 30 5.57 -6.62 5.27
N VAL A 31 5.04 -5.65 5.98
CA VAL A 31 5.29 -4.23 5.78
C VAL A 31 5.86 -3.66 7.06
N ARG A 32 6.90 -2.87 6.93
CA ARG A 32 7.37 -1.99 7.99
C ARG A 32 7.14 -0.55 7.53
N ASP A 33 6.26 0.13 8.22
CA ASP A 33 5.95 1.53 8.00
C ASP A 33 6.67 2.40 9.02
N SER A 34 7.15 3.55 8.58
CA SER A 34 7.61 4.63 9.43
C SER A 34 6.83 5.90 9.05
N LEU A 35 5.90 6.26 9.90
CA LEU A 35 5.15 7.49 9.83
C LEU A 35 5.87 8.57 10.63
N HIS A 36 6.35 9.60 9.95
CA HIS A 36 7.06 10.70 10.58
C HIS A 36 6.12 11.88 10.83
N ASN A 37 6.09 12.35 12.08
CA ASN A 37 5.38 13.56 12.52
C ASN A 37 3.90 13.62 12.10
N ILE A 38 3.08 12.76 12.67
CA ILE A 38 1.63 12.92 12.59
C ILE A 38 1.25 14.04 13.57
N ALA A 39 0.80 15.16 13.06
CA ALA A 39 0.31 16.28 13.84
C ALA A 39 -1.12 16.66 13.44
N PRO A 40 -2.14 15.83 13.76
CA PRO A 40 -3.51 16.29 13.62
C PRO A 40 -3.77 17.37 14.67
N ASN A 41 -4.14 18.56 14.21
CA ASN A 41 -4.49 19.70 15.07
C ASN A 41 -3.44 20.16 16.10
N GLY A 42 -2.13 20.08 15.73
CA GLY A 42 -1.04 20.61 16.60
C GLY A 42 -0.58 19.67 17.71
N PHE A 43 -1.09 18.47 17.81
CA PHE A 43 -0.56 17.42 18.69
C PHE A 43 0.46 16.56 17.93
N SER A 44 1.73 16.65 18.31
CA SER A 44 2.77 15.76 17.77
C SER A 44 2.65 14.39 18.46
N LEU A 45 2.27 13.37 17.69
CA LEU A 45 2.13 11.98 18.18
C LEU A 45 3.43 11.18 18.10
N GLY A 46 4.55 11.79 17.69
CA GLY A 46 5.83 11.10 17.57
C GLY A 46 5.93 10.21 16.32
N ASN A 47 6.99 9.43 16.23
CA ASN A 47 7.21 8.44 15.17
C ASN A 47 6.47 7.15 15.51
N ILE A 48 5.73 6.62 14.56
CA ILE A 48 5.04 5.33 14.67
C ILE A 48 5.78 4.35 13.77
N ASP A 49 6.43 3.35 14.37
CA ASP A 49 6.97 2.19 13.66
C ASP A 49 6.04 1.01 13.90
N SER A 50 5.45 0.48 12.84
CA SER A 50 4.56 -0.67 12.90
C SER A 50 5.02 -1.76 11.94
N THR A 51 4.75 -3.01 12.30
CA THR A 51 4.88 -4.13 11.38
C THR A 51 3.51 -4.68 11.09
N SER A 52 3.16 -4.75 9.82
CA SER A 52 1.82 -5.06 9.36
C SER A 52 1.84 -5.96 8.12
N GLY A 53 0.69 -6.22 7.53
CA GLY A 53 0.54 -7.11 6.39
C GLY A 53 0.19 -6.38 5.10
N LYS A 54 0.65 -6.94 3.98
CA LYS A 54 0.34 -6.52 2.62
C LYS A 54 -0.16 -7.71 1.82
N ALA A 55 -1.18 -7.49 0.99
CA ALA A 55 -1.60 -8.43 -0.03
C ALA A 55 -1.65 -7.69 -1.37
N LEU A 56 -1.32 -8.38 -2.45
CA LEU A 56 -1.35 -7.80 -3.79
C LEU A 56 -1.88 -8.78 -4.81
N VAL A 57 -2.46 -8.23 -5.87
CA VAL A 57 -2.83 -8.94 -7.08
C VAL A 57 -2.46 -8.08 -8.27
N GLY A 58 -1.86 -8.67 -9.29
CA GLY A 58 -1.40 -7.94 -10.46
C GLY A 58 -1.60 -8.67 -11.75
N LEU A 59 -1.57 -7.88 -12.82
CA LEU A 59 -1.63 -8.30 -14.21
C LEU A 59 -0.38 -7.78 -14.91
N ARG A 60 0.39 -8.67 -15.53
CA ARG A 60 1.58 -8.32 -16.31
C ARG A 60 1.39 -8.75 -17.78
N PRO A 61 0.65 -7.95 -18.56
CA PRO A 61 0.33 -8.30 -19.96
C PRO A 61 1.55 -8.32 -20.88
N VAL A 62 2.60 -7.58 -20.50
CA VAL A 62 3.88 -7.55 -21.23
C VAL A 62 5.04 -7.51 -20.21
N SER A 63 6.22 -7.93 -20.64
CA SER A 63 7.41 -8.03 -19.76
C SER A 63 7.82 -6.70 -19.11
N SER A 64 7.54 -5.56 -19.77
CA SER A 64 7.94 -4.23 -19.31
C SER A 64 6.88 -3.47 -18.51
N PHE A 65 5.64 -3.99 -18.42
CA PHE A 65 4.54 -3.26 -17.78
C PHE A 65 3.58 -4.19 -17.03
N ALA A 66 3.13 -3.71 -15.87
CA ALA A 66 2.07 -4.36 -15.10
C ALA A 66 1.10 -3.33 -14.49
N VAL A 67 -0.06 -3.81 -14.09
CA VAL A 67 -0.99 -3.10 -13.20
C VAL A 67 -1.23 -3.94 -11.97
N GLU A 68 -1.30 -3.29 -10.81
CA GLU A 68 -1.35 -3.96 -9.53
C GLU A 68 -2.37 -3.29 -8.60
N MET A 69 -3.08 -4.10 -7.85
CA MET A 69 -3.89 -3.66 -6.73
C MET A 69 -3.29 -4.20 -5.44
N GLU A 70 -3.20 -3.35 -4.43
CA GLU A 70 -2.62 -3.68 -3.15
C GLU A 70 -3.59 -3.37 -2.02
N TYR A 71 -3.59 -4.22 -1.01
CA TYR A 71 -4.18 -3.96 0.28
C TYR A 71 -3.07 -3.90 1.33
N LEU A 72 -3.01 -2.81 2.07
CA LEU A 72 -2.08 -2.60 3.17
C LEU A 72 -2.88 -2.49 4.46
N ASN A 73 -2.60 -3.39 5.39
CA ASN A 73 -3.02 -3.22 6.76
C ASN A 73 -1.89 -2.53 7.50
N LEU A 74 -2.03 -1.26 7.82
CA LEU A 74 -1.01 -0.44 8.49
C LEU A 74 -1.06 -0.58 10.02
N GLY A 75 -1.78 -1.59 10.50
CA GLY A 75 -1.86 -1.91 11.92
C GLY A 75 -2.80 -1.02 12.72
N SER A 76 -2.82 -1.28 14.01
CA SER A 76 -3.56 -0.48 14.98
C SER A 76 -2.63 0.04 16.05
N GLN A 77 -2.82 1.31 16.42
CA GLN A 77 -2.05 1.96 17.46
C GLN A 77 -2.95 2.27 18.66
N VAL A 78 -2.44 1.92 19.85
CA VAL A 78 -3.07 2.32 21.10
C VAL A 78 -2.32 3.55 21.59
N PHE A 79 -2.99 4.67 21.72
CA PHE A 79 -2.42 5.87 22.29
C PHE A 79 -3.05 6.18 23.66
N ARG A 80 -2.22 6.62 24.57
CA ARG A 80 -2.65 7.02 25.92
C ARG A 80 -2.22 8.46 26.14
N PRO A 81 -3.06 9.45 25.81
CA PRO A 81 -2.71 10.85 25.95
C PRO A 81 -2.51 11.27 27.41
N ASN A 82 -3.18 10.58 28.35
CA ASN A 82 -2.99 10.74 29.80
C ASN A 82 -3.49 9.46 30.51
N ILE A 83 -3.40 9.45 31.85
CA ILE A 83 -3.78 8.31 32.70
C ILE A 83 -5.30 8.00 32.62
N GLU A 84 -6.10 8.96 32.17
CA GLU A 84 -7.57 8.91 32.17
C GLU A 84 -8.19 8.63 30.80
N ALA A 85 -7.39 8.45 29.73
CA ALA A 85 -7.89 8.23 28.40
C ALA A 85 -7.11 7.11 27.66
N ASN A 86 -7.85 6.18 27.08
CA ASN A 86 -7.31 5.19 26.14
C ASN A 86 -7.96 5.37 24.77
N GLY A 87 -7.13 5.39 23.73
CA GLY A 87 -7.59 5.47 22.36
C GLY A 87 -6.97 4.36 21.49
N ASN A 88 -7.70 3.93 20.49
CA ASN A 88 -7.25 2.99 19.46
C ASN A 88 -7.51 3.62 18.09
N ILE A 89 -6.50 3.55 17.20
CA ILE A 89 -6.61 3.98 15.81
C ILE A 89 -6.12 2.84 14.93
N SER A 90 -6.92 2.46 13.95
CA SER A 90 -6.58 1.47 12.94
C SER A 90 -6.47 2.14 11.57
N TYR A 91 -5.45 1.78 10.80
CA TYR A 91 -5.21 2.29 9.47
C TYR A 91 -5.18 1.15 8.46
N HIS A 92 -5.83 1.35 7.32
CA HIS A 92 -5.72 0.47 6.17
C HIS A 92 -5.76 1.29 4.88
N ALA A 93 -5.18 0.74 3.82
CA ALA A 93 -5.17 1.39 2.52
C ALA A 93 -5.40 0.38 1.40
N PHE A 94 -6.10 0.83 0.36
CA PHE A 94 -6.18 0.17 -0.93
C PHE A 94 -5.46 1.03 -1.95
N ALA A 95 -4.57 0.43 -2.74
CA ALA A 95 -3.82 1.14 -3.75
C ALA A 95 -3.96 0.46 -5.11
N ALA A 96 -3.89 1.26 -6.17
CA ALA A 96 -3.82 0.80 -7.55
C ALA A 96 -2.62 1.46 -8.22
N TYR A 97 -1.74 0.66 -8.79
CA TYR A 97 -0.49 1.09 -9.39
C TYR A 97 -0.33 0.61 -10.84
N ALA A 98 0.37 1.44 -11.61
CA ALA A 98 1.03 1.03 -12.82
C ALA A 98 2.51 0.79 -12.52
N LEU A 99 3.07 -0.33 -12.99
CA LEU A 99 4.46 -0.72 -12.80
C LEU A 99 5.18 -0.70 -14.15
N GLY A 100 6.39 -0.14 -14.15
CA GLY A 100 7.32 -0.20 -15.27
C GLY A 100 8.56 -1.00 -14.87
N PHE A 101 8.89 -2.03 -15.63
CA PHE A 101 10.06 -2.88 -15.40
C PHE A 101 11.22 -2.45 -16.26
N LEU A 102 12.38 -2.31 -15.63
CA LEU A 102 13.63 -2.02 -16.34
C LEU A 102 14.21 -3.32 -16.93
N PRO A 103 14.72 -3.30 -18.16
CA PRO A 103 15.36 -4.45 -18.76
C PRO A 103 16.73 -4.69 -18.06
N VAL A 104 16.77 -5.66 -17.17
CA VAL A 104 18.00 -6.11 -16.51
C VAL A 104 18.47 -7.40 -17.19
N PRO A 105 19.76 -7.55 -17.52
CA PRO A 105 20.27 -8.73 -18.21
C PRO A 105 20.43 -9.96 -17.31
N LEU A 106 19.61 -10.06 -16.28
CA LEU A 106 19.55 -11.17 -15.33
C LEU A 106 18.17 -11.83 -15.40
N PRO A 107 18.07 -13.10 -15.84
CA PRO A 107 16.77 -13.73 -16.14
C PRO A 107 15.87 -13.96 -14.92
N TYR A 108 16.42 -13.85 -13.72
CA TYR A 108 15.68 -14.08 -12.47
C TYR A 108 15.41 -12.82 -11.67
N LEU A 109 15.89 -11.66 -12.14
CA LEU A 109 15.83 -10.40 -11.42
C LEU A 109 15.10 -9.34 -12.25
N ASP A 110 14.05 -8.78 -11.70
CA ASP A 110 13.42 -7.57 -12.21
C ASP A 110 13.68 -6.40 -11.26
N VAL A 111 13.88 -5.22 -11.84
CA VAL A 111 13.86 -3.93 -11.13
C VAL A 111 12.71 -3.13 -11.70
N PHE A 112 11.92 -2.50 -10.85
CA PHE A 112 10.74 -1.76 -11.30
C PHE A 112 10.53 -0.48 -10.51
N GLY A 113 9.81 0.44 -11.16
CA GLY A 113 9.18 1.58 -10.51
C GLY A 113 7.68 1.46 -10.62
N LYS A 114 6.95 1.98 -9.64
CA LYS A 114 5.49 2.04 -9.66
C LYS A 114 4.97 3.42 -9.28
N ALA A 115 3.82 3.77 -9.82
CA ALA A 115 3.12 4.99 -9.50
C ALA A 115 1.60 4.78 -9.60
N GLY A 116 0.84 5.43 -8.73
CA GLY A 116 -0.60 5.24 -8.69
C GLY A 116 -1.31 6.04 -7.63
N LEU A 117 -2.47 5.55 -7.24
CA LEU A 117 -3.33 6.16 -6.24
C LEU A 117 -3.58 5.18 -5.10
N ALA A 118 -3.50 5.68 -3.87
CA ALA A 118 -3.84 4.94 -2.67
C ALA A 118 -5.00 5.63 -1.95
N HIS A 119 -6.03 4.86 -1.65
CA HIS A 119 -7.15 5.29 -0.80
C HIS A 119 -6.92 4.74 0.59
N TRP A 120 -6.63 5.63 1.53
CA TRP A 120 -6.45 5.27 2.93
C TRP A 120 -7.72 5.55 3.72
N SER A 121 -7.96 4.75 4.74
CA SER A 121 -8.97 5.03 5.74
C SER A 121 -8.45 4.72 7.13
N SER A 122 -8.82 5.58 8.06
CA SER A 122 -8.53 5.45 9.48
C SER A 122 -9.84 5.42 10.25
N SER A 123 -9.89 4.58 11.25
CA SER A 123 -10.99 4.54 12.21
C SER A 123 -10.42 4.42 13.61
N GLY A 124 -11.01 5.15 14.55
CA GLY A 124 -10.53 5.12 15.92
C GLY A 124 -11.60 5.53 16.91
N GLY A 125 -11.33 5.23 18.18
CA GLY A 125 -12.17 5.65 19.29
C GLY A 125 -11.31 5.98 20.50
N ALA A 126 -11.78 6.91 21.32
CA ALA A 126 -11.20 7.23 22.61
C ALA A 126 -12.25 7.14 23.70
N VAL A 127 -11.88 6.53 24.81
CA VAL A 127 -12.70 6.47 26.02
C VAL A 127 -12.00 7.28 27.10
N VAL A 128 -12.71 8.25 27.67
CA VAL A 128 -12.24 9.05 28.82
C VAL A 128 -12.90 8.48 30.07
N PHE A 129 -12.08 8.02 31.04
CA PHE A 129 -12.59 7.30 32.21
C PHE A 129 -13.30 8.17 33.23
N ALA A 130 -13.13 9.51 33.21
CA ALA A 130 -13.65 10.41 34.22
C ALA A 130 -15.11 10.85 34.03
N ASN A 131 -15.70 10.68 32.85
CA ASN A 131 -17.14 10.87 32.57
C ASN A 131 -17.39 10.51 31.10
N PRO A 132 -17.97 9.36 30.76
CA PRO A 132 -17.81 8.84 29.42
C PRO A 132 -18.69 9.55 28.38
N PRO A 133 -18.12 10.40 27.52
CA PRO A 133 -18.44 10.27 26.13
C PRO A 133 -17.34 9.44 25.45
N SER A 134 -17.71 8.32 24.84
CA SER A 134 -16.89 7.67 23.84
C SER A 134 -16.90 8.52 22.57
N TYR A 135 -15.72 8.91 22.10
CA TYR A 135 -15.57 9.62 20.83
C TYR A 135 -15.15 8.60 19.79
N SER A 136 -15.88 8.49 18.70
CA SER A 136 -15.46 7.77 17.50
C SER A 136 -15.13 8.79 16.41
N PHE A 137 -14.05 8.55 15.70
CA PHE A 137 -13.68 9.34 14.54
C PHE A 137 -13.33 8.40 13.39
N SER A 138 -13.64 8.83 12.18
CA SER A 138 -13.20 8.18 10.95
C SER A 138 -12.77 9.25 9.98
N ASP A 139 -11.66 8.98 9.29
CA ASP A 139 -11.15 9.84 8.24
C ASP A 139 -10.67 8.99 7.08
N SER A 140 -10.75 9.52 5.87
CA SER A 140 -10.30 8.82 4.67
C SER A 140 -9.89 9.81 3.59
N GLY A 141 -9.00 9.38 2.72
CA GLY A 141 -8.54 10.22 1.63
C GLY A 141 -7.87 9.41 0.53
N THR A 142 -7.71 10.05 -0.62
CA THR A 142 -6.96 9.49 -1.74
C THR A 142 -5.72 10.31 -1.96
N VAL A 143 -4.58 9.61 -2.04
CA VAL A 143 -3.26 10.23 -2.18
C VAL A 143 -2.51 9.59 -3.34
N PHE A 144 -1.54 10.32 -3.88
CA PHE A 144 -0.59 9.77 -4.83
C PHE A 144 0.43 8.92 -4.09
N GLY A 145 0.65 7.70 -4.60
CA GLY A 145 1.67 6.77 -4.15
C GLY A 145 2.67 6.48 -5.26
N TRP A 146 3.90 6.28 -4.88
CA TRP A 146 4.98 5.84 -5.76
C TRP A 146 5.85 4.82 -5.05
N GLY A 147 6.58 4.04 -5.81
CA GLY A 147 7.52 3.08 -5.22
C GLY A 147 8.55 2.63 -6.21
N VAL A 148 9.60 2.03 -5.66
CA VAL A 148 10.64 1.32 -6.41
C VAL A 148 10.86 -0.02 -5.75
N GLY A 149 11.22 -1.02 -6.54
CA GLY A 149 11.43 -2.35 -5.99
C GLY A 149 12.27 -3.23 -6.87
N THR A 150 12.64 -4.35 -6.30
CA THR A 150 13.28 -5.45 -6.99
C THR A 150 12.57 -6.74 -6.63
N GLN A 151 12.48 -7.63 -7.61
CA GLN A 151 11.92 -8.95 -7.40
C GLN A 151 12.81 -10.02 -8.03
N VAL A 152 12.86 -11.16 -7.35
CA VAL A 152 13.50 -12.38 -7.86
C VAL A 152 12.44 -13.46 -7.98
N HIS A 153 12.53 -14.28 -9.03
CA HIS A 153 11.62 -15.39 -9.22
C HIS A 153 12.34 -16.63 -9.74
N VAL A 154 11.85 -17.79 -9.31
CA VAL A 154 12.29 -19.10 -9.81
C VAL A 154 11.03 -19.90 -10.12
N GLY A 155 10.78 -20.12 -11.41
CA GLY A 155 9.51 -20.67 -11.87
C GLY A 155 8.34 -19.76 -11.48
N SER A 156 7.32 -20.34 -10.88
CA SER A 156 6.11 -19.60 -10.50
C SER A 156 6.22 -18.84 -9.17
N ILE A 157 7.27 -19.07 -8.37
CA ILE A 157 7.39 -18.47 -7.03
C ILE A 157 8.44 -17.36 -7.07
N GLY A 158 8.16 -16.24 -6.40
CA GLY A 158 9.11 -15.15 -6.27
C GLY A 158 9.05 -14.45 -4.93
N ALA A 159 10.04 -13.60 -4.72
CA ALA A 159 10.12 -12.69 -3.59
C ALA A 159 10.40 -11.27 -4.09
N ARG A 160 9.81 -10.28 -3.45
CA ARG A 160 9.87 -8.88 -3.84
C ARG A 160 10.19 -8.01 -2.63
N LEU A 161 11.14 -7.10 -2.81
CA LEU A 161 11.45 -6.03 -1.86
C LEU A 161 11.06 -4.70 -2.50
N GLU A 162 10.29 -3.89 -1.76
CA GLU A 162 9.80 -2.59 -2.24
C GLU A 162 10.03 -1.50 -1.20
N TYR A 163 10.23 -0.30 -1.72
CA TYR A 163 10.17 0.95 -0.98
C TYR A 163 9.08 1.82 -1.60
N GLU A 164 8.12 2.26 -0.79
CA GLU A 164 6.96 3.03 -1.22
C GLU A 164 6.89 4.34 -0.46
N GLY A 165 6.44 5.38 -1.15
CA GLY A 165 6.20 6.70 -0.57
C GLY A 165 4.79 7.18 -0.85
N PHE A 166 4.13 7.72 0.18
CA PHE A 166 2.79 8.28 0.11
C PHE A 166 2.82 9.75 0.52
N ARG A 167 2.20 10.61 -0.29
CA ARG A 167 2.03 12.03 0.05
C ARG A 167 0.71 12.23 0.79
N ILE A 168 0.73 12.02 2.11
CA ILE A 168 -0.45 12.25 2.94
C ILE A 168 -0.48 13.75 3.30
N PRO A 169 -1.60 14.47 3.04
CA PRO A 169 -1.75 15.86 3.43
C PRO A 169 -1.57 16.03 4.95
N ASN A 170 -0.99 17.17 5.36
CA ASN A 170 -0.71 17.51 6.76
C ASN A 170 0.26 16.55 7.50
N THR A 171 1.05 15.77 6.76
CA THR A 171 2.14 14.94 7.29
C THR A 171 3.40 15.16 6.46
N ASN A 172 4.54 14.71 6.96
CA ASN A 172 5.79 14.67 6.18
C ASN A 172 5.84 13.50 5.19
N GLY A 173 4.69 12.86 4.92
CA GLY A 173 4.55 11.65 4.12
C GLY A 173 4.73 10.38 4.94
N ALA A 174 4.36 9.27 4.34
CA ALA A 174 4.60 7.93 4.88
C ALA A 174 5.57 7.19 3.96
N ASN A 175 6.56 6.55 4.56
CA ASN A 175 7.48 5.67 3.84
C ASN A 175 7.28 4.24 4.34
N VAL A 176 7.25 3.31 3.41
CA VAL A 176 6.94 1.91 3.66
C VAL A 176 8.00 1.05 2.99
N ILE A 177 8.56 0.10 3.75
CA ILE A 177 9.39 -0.97 3.21
C ILE A 177 8.60 -2.26 3.33
N SER A 178 8.50 -3.03 2.25
CA SER A 178 7.79 -4.30 2.26
C SER A 178 8.63 -5.43 1.68
N LEU A 179 8.44 -6.62 2.25
CA LEU A 179 8.95 -7.89 1.72
C LEU A 179 7.74 -8.79 1.43
N THR A 180 7.58 -9.16 0.18
CA THR A 180 6.40 -9.88 -0.31
C THR A 180 6.84 -11.17 -1.02
N ALA A 181 6.22 -12.30 -0.70
CA ALA A 181 6.28 -13.49 -1.52
C ALA A 181 5.12 -13.45 -2.52
N PHE A 182 5.37 -13.85 -3.77
CA PHE A 182 4.34 -13.87 -4.81
C PHE A 182 4.36 -15.15 -5.64
N LEU A 183 3.22 -15.46 -6.23
CA LEU A 183 3.00 -16.60 -7.10
C LEU A 183 2.50 -16.10 -8.45
N ASN A 184 3.23 -16.46 -9.52
CA ASN A 184 2.82 -16.24 -10.89
C ASN A 184 1.83 -17.33 -11.31
N LEU A 185 0.70 -16.92 -11.88
CA LEU A 185 -0.35 -17.78 -12.39
C LEU A 185 -0.35 -17.67 -13.92
N TYR A 186 -0.28 -18.80 -14.61
CA TYR A 186 -0.22 -18.89 -16.07
C TYR A 186 -1.60 -19.12 -16.66
#